data_854b701f9eb247dbab5a6f7aaa7464de
#
_entry.id   854b701f9eb247dbab5a6f7aaa7464de
#
_cell.length_a   1.000
_cell.length_b   1.000
_cell.length_c   1.000
_cell.angle_alpha   90.00
_cell.angle_beta   90.00
_cell.angle_gamma   90.00
#
_symmetry.space_group_name_H-M   'P 1'
#
loop_
_entity.id
_entity.type
_entity.pdbx_description
1 polymer ?
#
loop_
_entity_poly.entity_id
_entity_poly.type
_entity_poly.pdbx_seq_one_letter_code
_entity_poly.pdbx_strand_id
1 'polypeptide(L)'
;MQFVYQHPDYCRRLVLISSGGLGPDVGRTLRLLSAPGAELIMPIIAPRPVVRAGNKLRDWLSAASIQSPRGAEMWSSYSSLADQPTRQAFLRTLRSVVDHHGQAVCALNRLHLTSELPTMIMWGDQDRIIPVEHAYALNEARPACRLEVLSGVGHFPQVERPGDVMDLLDDFIATTNRPTQAVKPSAEQLA
;
A
#
# COMPACT_ATOMS: atom_id res chain seq x y z
N MET A 1 2.52 -6.73 7.05
CA MET A 1 2.77 -6.94 8.49
C MET A 1 2.09 -8.19 9.07
N GLN A 2 0.80 -8.46 8.85
CA GLN A 2 0.13 -9.64 9.43
C GLN A 2 0.85 -10.96 9.15
N PHE A 3 1.30 -11.19 7.90
CA PHE A 3 2.08 -12.38 7.54
C PHE A 3 3.37 -12.51 8.37
N VAL A 4 4.08 -11.40 8.57
CA VAL A 4 5.31 -11.39 9.37
C VAL A 4 5.05 -11.76 10.83
N TYR A 5 3.92 -11.32 11.39
CA TYR A 5 3.55 -11.66 12.77
C TYR A 5 3.19 -13.13 12.94
N GLN A 6 2.56 -13.72 11.93
CA GLN A 6 2.14 -15.12 11.97
C GLN A 6 3.26 -16.09 11.59
N HIS A 7 4.18 -15.65 10.74
CA HIS A 7 5.22 -16.48 10.14
C HIS A 7 6.58 -15.79 10.12
N PRO A 8 7.13 -15.37 11.28
CA PRO A 8 8.38 -14.61 11.33
C PRO A 8 9.56 -15.37 10.73
N ASP A 9 9.60 -16.70 10.88
CA ASP A 9 10.70 -17.55 10.39
C ASP A 9 10.78 -17.61 8.85
N TYR A 10 9.69 -17.26 8.16
CA TYR A 10 9.67 -17.19 6.69
C TYR A 10 10.10 -15.82 6.17
N CYS A 11 10.27 -14.82 7.04
CA CYS A 11 10.58 -13.46 6.67
C CYS A 11 12.03 -13.13 7.01
N ARG A 12 12.80 -12.72 6.01
CA ARG A 12 14.18 -12.28 6.21
C ARG A 12 14.33 -10.77 6.25
N ARG A 13 13.41 -10.07 5.65
CA ARG A 13 13.35 -8.61 5.55
C ARG A 13 11.90 -8.17 5.40
N LEU A 14 11.62 -6.95 5.76
CA LEU A 14 10.32 -6.32 5.56
C LEU A 14 10.49 -5.01 4.80
N VAL A 15 9.76 -4.86 3.71
CA VAL A 15 9.67 -3.59 3.00
C VAL A 15 8.22 -3.12 3.01
N LEU A 16 8.00 -1.91 3.46
CA LEU A 16 6.70 -1.27 3.56
C LEU A 16 6.67 -0.09 2.59
N ILE A 17 5.87 -0.21 1.53
CA ILE A 17 5.71 0.86 0.52
C ILE A 17 4.31 1.43 0.69
N SER A 18 4.20 2.71 1.07
CA SER A 18 2.93 3.43 1.26
C SER A 18 1.88 2.62 2.02
N SER A 19 2.30 1.97 3.11
CA SER A 19 1.52 0.93 3.78
C SER A 19 0.47 1.50 4.73
N GLY A 20 -0.77 0.96 4.67
CA GLY A 20 -1.80 1.22 5.68
C GLY A 20 -1.48 0.58 7.03
N GLY A 21 -2.19 1.04 8.08
CA GLY A 21 -2.09 0.51 9.43
C GLY A 21 -0.95 1.07 10.27
N LEU A 22 -0.35 2.19 9.88
CA LEU A 22 0.73 2.85 10.61
C LEU A 22 0.28 4.16 11.29
N GLY A 23 -0.99 4.45 11.27
CA GLY A 23 -1.63 5.62 11.89
C GLY A 23 -3.11 5.66 11.55
N PRO A 24 -3.89 6.56 12.17
CA PRO A 24 -5.33 6.64 11.95
C PRO A 24 -5.69 7.33 10.63
N ASP A 25 -4.81 8.18 10.11
CA ASP A 25 -5.15 9.03 8.98
C ASP A 25 -5.22 8.27 7.68
N VAL A 26 -6.20 8.63 6.88
CA VAL A 26 -6.43 8.11 5.53
C VAL A 26 -7.16 9.17 4.71
N GLY A 27 -6.94 9.17 3.41
CA GLY A 27 -7.55 10.12 2.48
C GLY A 27 -9.08 10.20 2.65
N ARG A 28 -9.61 11.42 2.61
CA ARG A 28 -11.06 11.69 2.81
C ARG A 28 -11.95 10.84 1.93
N THR A 29 -11.52 10.57 0.71
CA THR A 29 -12.26 9.73 -0.25
C THR A 29 -12.44 8.30 0.28
N LEU A 30 -11.39 7.68 0.81
CA LEU A 30 -11.47 6.31 1.35
C LEU A 30 -12.36 6.27 2.59
N ARG A 31 -12.27 7.29 3.46
CA ARG A 31 -13.14 7.41 4.63
C ARG A 31 -14.62 7.55 4.23
N LEU A 32 -14.92 8.34 3.19
CA LEU A 32 -16.28 8.45 2.66
C LEU A 32 -16.77 7.13 2.06
N LEU A 33 -15.91 6.42 1.32
CA LEU A 33 -16.25 5.14 0.70
C LEU A 33 -16.40 3.99 1.72
N SER A 34 -15.83 4.10 2.91
CA SER A 34 -16.04 3.11 3.98
C SER A 34 -17.43 3.22 4.61
N ALA A 35 -18.11 4.36 4.46
CA ALA A 35 -19.43 4.60 5.06
C ALA A 35 -20.50 3.63 4.52
N PRO A 36 -21.50 3.28 5.36
CA PRO A 36 -22.68 2.53 4.91
C PRO A 36 -23.38 3.25 3.74
N GLY A 37 -23.83 2.49 2.76
CA GLY A 37 -24.51 3.05 1.57
C GLY A 37 -23.58 3.49 0.44
N ALA A 38 -22.27 3.44 0.61
CA ALA A 38 -21.33 3.75 -0.48
C ALA A 38 -21.55 2.87 -1.73
N GLU A 39 -22.03 1.65 -1.58
CA GLU A 39 -22.40 0.75 -2.68
C GLU A 39 -23.49 1.31 -3.59
N LEU A 40 -24.38 2.14 -3.06
CA LEU A 40 -25.47 2.78 -3.83
C LEU A 40 -24.94 3.97 -4.65
N ILE A 41 -23.92 4.65 -4.16
CA ILE A 41 -23.35 5.85 -4.77
C ILE A 41 -22.26 5.48 -5.81
N MET A 42 -21.53 4.40 -5.58
CA MET A 42 -20.42 3.98 -6.43
C MET A 42 -20.79 3.79 -7.92
N PRO A 43 -21.94 3.21 -8.30
CA PRO A 43 -22.35 3.13 -9.71
C PRO A 43 -22.58 4.50 -10.36
N ILE A 44 -22.91 5.52 -9.55
CA ILE A 44 -23.07 6.91 -9.99
C ILE A 44 -21.71 7.58 -10.17
N ILE A 45 -20.76 7.26 -9.28
CA ILE A 45 -19.38 7.81 -9.32
C ILE A 45 -18.61 7.19 -10.50
N ALA A 46 -18.71 5.88 -10.71
CA ALA A 46 -18.02 5.15 -11.77
C ALA A 46 -19.00 4.50 -12.76
N PRO A 47 -19.79 5.29 -13.52
CA PRO A 47 -20.73 4.74 -14.46
C PRO A 47 -20.00 4.12 -15.66
N ARG A 48 -20.44 2.94 -16.06
CA ARG A 48 -19.84 2.17 -17.16
C ARG A 48 -19.60 2.97 -18.45
N PRO A 49 -20.52 3.85 -18.92
CA PRO A 49 -20.28 4.65 -20.11
C PRO A 49 -19.10 5.62 -19.97
N VAL A 50 -18.96 6.26 -18.82
CA VAL A 50 -17.85 7.19 -18.51
C VAL A 50 -16.52 6.42 -18.47
N VAL A 51 -16.51 5.26 -17.83
CA VAL A 51 -15.31 4.41 -17.77
C VAL A 51 -14.92 3.93 -19.18
N ARG A 52 -15.89 3.53 -20.03
CA ARG A 52 -15.61 3.14 -21.42
C ARG A 52 -15.01 4.30 -22.23
N ALA A 53 -15.58 5.49 -22.10
CA ALA A 53 -15.07 6.69 -22.79
C ALA A 53 -13.65 7.05 -22.30
N GLY A 54 -13.42 7.02 -20.98
CA GLY A 54 -12.11 7.27 -20.38
C GLY A 54 -11.07 6.23 -20.78
N ASN A 55 -11.43 4.96 -20.90
CA ASN A 55 -10.51 3.93 -21.41
C ASN A 55 -10.06 4.24 -22.85
N LYS A 56 -10.97 4.62 -23.72
CA LYS A 56 -10.63 5.04 -25.09
C LYS A 56 -9.68 6.25 -25.10
N LEU A 57 -9.95 7.25 -24.25
CA LEU A 57 -9.08 8.42 -24.11
C LEU A 57 -7.69 8.01 -23.58
N ARG A 58 -7.63 7.15 -22.56
CA ARG A 58 -6.38 6.63 -22.03
C ARG A 58 -5.56 5.93 -23.10
N ASP A 59 -6.22 5.04 -23.89
CA ASP A 59 -5.54 4.27 -24.93
C ASP A 59 -4.99 5.22 -26.03
N TRP A 60 -5.71 6.28 -26.36
CA TRP A 60 -5.24 7.32 -27.26
C TRP A 60 -4.06 8.11 -26.69
N LEU A 61 -4.13 8.55 -25.43
CA LEU A 61 -3.04 9.26 -24.74
C LEU A 61 -1.78 8.38 -24.62
N SER A 62 -1.94 7.10 -24.34
CA SER A 62 -0.86 6.14 -24.30
C SER A 62 -0.17 5.99 -25.66
N ALA A 63 -0.96 5.90 -26.73
CA ALA A 63 -0.41 5.85 -28.09
C ALA A 63 0.34 7.13 -28.47
N ALA A 64 -0.06 8.28 -27.92
CA ALA A 64 0.60 9.57 -28.08
C ALA A 64 1.78 9.81 -27.13
N SER A 65 2.11 8.84 -26.26
CA SER A 65 3.17 8.95 -25.21
C SER A 65 2.98 10.14 -24.26
N ILE A 66 1.73 10.54 -24.00
CA ILE A 66 1.40 11.72 -23.16
C ILE A 66 0.98 11.27 -21.73
N GLN A 67 0.85 9.98 -21.49
CA GLN A 67 0.33 9.46 -20.24
C GLN A 67 1.39 9.39 -19.13
N SER A 68 1.06 9.92 -17.93
CA SER A 68 1.89 9.73 -16.75
C SER A 68 1.59 8.36 -16.08
N PRO A 69 2.60 7.66 -15.54
CA PRO A 69 2.41 6.39 -14.83
C PRO A 69 1.40 6.51 -13.67
N ARG A 70 1.50 7.59 -12.88
CA ARG A 70 0.57 7.89 -11.78
C ARG A 70 -0.87 8.03 -12.27
N GLY A 71 -1.09 8.79 -13.36
CA GLY A 71 -2.41 8.98 -13.94
C GLY A 71 -3.00 7.67 -14.47
N ALA A 72 -2.19 6.84 -15.09
CA ALA A 72 -2.58 5.54 -15.60
C ALA A 72 -3.02 4.60 -14.47
N GLU A 73 -2.25 4.53 -13.37
CA GLU A 73 -2.58 3.69 -12.22
C GLU A 73 -3.85 4.16 -11.49
N MET A 74 -3.97 5.47 -11.25
CA MET A 74 -5.18 6.03 -10.66
C MET A 74 -6.42 5.77 -11.51
N TRP A 75 -6.30 5.89 -12.85
CA TRP A 75 -7.40 5.56 -13.75
C TRP A 75 -7.71 4.07 -13.73
N SER A 76 -6.72 3.20 -13.72
CA SER A 76 -6.90 1.75 -13.62
C SER A 76 -7.68 1.38 -12.37
N SER A 77 -7.25 1.89 -11.22
CA SER A 77 -7.93 1.69 -9.94
C SER A 77 -9.38 2.20 -9.96
N TYR A 78 -9.62 3.42 -10.46
CA TYR A 78 -10.96 3.98 -10.58
C TYR A 78 -11.84 3.17 -11.53
N SER A 79 -11.34 2.81 -12.72
CA SER A 79 -12.11 2.11 -13.74
C SER A 79 -12.52 0.70 -13.31
N SER A 80 -11.70 0.05 -12.48
CA SER A 80 -12.02 -1.27 -11.93
C SER A 80 -13.29 -1.26 -11.06
N LEU A 81 -13.62 -0.13 -10.46
CA LEU A 81 -14.82 0.03 -9.63
C LEU A 81 -16.13 0.05 -10.43
N ALA A 82 -16.07 0.14 -11.74
CA ALA A 82 -17.25 -0.03 -12.61
C ALA A 82 -17.73 -1.49 -12.66
N ASP A 83 -16.83 -2.46 -12.38
CA ASP A 83 -17.16 -3.86 -12.24
C ASP A 83 -17.78 -4.15 -10.86
N GLN A 84 -18.93 -4.81 -10.82
CA GLN A 84 -19.67 -5.02 -9.58
C GLN A 84 -18.94 -5.95 -8.59
N PRO A 85 -18.43 -7.12 -8.99
CA PRO A 85 -17.65 -7.99 -8.10
C PRO A 85 -16.43 -7.29 -7.53
N THR A 86 -15.65 -6.60 -8.35
CA THR A 86 -14.44 -5.86 -7.92
C THR A 86 -14.79 -4.76 -6.94
N ARG A 87 -15.84 -3.99 -7.21
CA ARG A 87 -16.33 -2.93 -6.32
C ARG A 87 -16.78 -3.48 -4.96
N GLN A 88 -17.51 -4.61 -4.95
CA GLN A 88 -17.94 -5.23 -3.70
C GLN A 88 -16.74 -5.75 -2.88
N ALA A 89 -15.78 -6.39 -3.53
CA ALA A 89 -14.56 -6.84 -2.87
C ALA A 89 -13.79 -5.65 -2.29
N PHE A 90 -13.59 -4.59 -3.06
CA PHE A 90 -12.96 -3.35 -2.60
C PHE A 90 -13.65 -2.77 -1.37
N LEU A 91 -14.98 -2.57 -1.41
CA LEU A 91 -15.72 -2.00 -0.28
C LEU A 91 -15.69 -2.88 0.97
N ARG A 92 -15.74 -4.21 0.82
CA ARG A 92 -15.60 -5.14 1.95
C ARG A 92 -14.22 -5.05 2.59
N THR A 93 -13.17 -5.06 1.77
CA THR A 93 -11.80 -4.91 2.24
C THR A 93 -11.59 -3.55 2.90
N LEU A 94 -12.04 -2.47 2.26
CA LEU A 94 -11.93 -1.12 2.80
C LEU A 94 -12.57 -1.01 4.19
N ARG A 95 -13.81 -1.49 4.35
CA ARG A 95 -14.54 -1.46 5.63
C ARG A 95 -13.94 -2.36 6.72
N SER A 96 -13.13 -3.34 6.36
CA SER A 96 -12.42 -4.15 7.35
C SER A 96 -11.20 -3.43 7.95
N VAL A 97 -10.71 -2.37 7.30
CA VAL A 97 -9.48 -1.67 7.69
C VAL A 97 -9.66 -0.15 7.87
N VAL A 98 -10.78 0.42 7.41
CA VAL A 98 -11.09 1.86 7.51
C VAL A 98 -12.53 2.03 8.01
N ASP A 99 -12.71 2.90 9.00
CA ASP A 99 -14.01 3.33 9.51
C ASP A 99 -14.17 4.87 9.42
N HIS A 100 -15.17 5.42 10.11
CA HIS A 100 -15.43 6.86 10.12
C HIS A 100 -14.37 7.68 10.91
N HIS A 101 -13.59 7.02 11.75
CA HIS A 101 -12.46 7.63 12.47
C HIS A 101 -11.16 7.58 11.64
N GLY A 102 -11.08 6.67 10.64
CA GLY A 102 -9.90 6.48 9.81
C GLY A 102 -9.48 5.02 9.71
N GLN A 103 -8.19 4.72 9.83
CA GLN A 103 -7.72 3.34 9.81
C GLN A 103 -8.01 2.64 11.14
N ALA A 104 -8.82 1.57 11.09
CA ALA A 104 -9.20 0.76 12.25
C ALA A 104 -8.08 -0.23 12.67
N VAL A 105 -7.11 -0.48 11.79
CA VAL A 105 -5.99 -1.39 12.05
C VAL A 105 -4.73 -0.57 12.32
N CYS A 106 -4.08 -0.85 13.47
CA CYS A 106 -2.81 -0.23 13.83
C CYS A 106 -1.74 -1.28 14.08
N ALA A 107 -0.68 -1.23 13.29
CA ALA A 107 0.47 -2.12 13.43
C ALA A 107 1.52 -1.58 14.42
N LEU A 108 1.47 -0.29 14.80
CA LEU A 108 2.42 0.32 15.73
C LEU A 108 2.45 -0.40 17.09
N ASN A 109 1.30 -0.90 17.55
CA ASN A 109 1.19 -1.64 18.81
C ASN A 109 1.88 -3.03 18.77
N ARG A 110 2.30 -3.49 17.61
CA ARG A 110 2.90 -4.82 17.39
C ARG A 110 4.30 -4.76 16.79
N LEU A 111 4.95 -3.60 16.79
CA LEU A 111 6.29 -3.42 16.24
C LEU A 111 7.34 -4.32 16.93
N HIS A 112 7.13 -4.63 18.22
CA HIS A 112 8.00 -5.53 18.98
C HIS A 112 8.09 -6.94 18.35
N LEU A 113 7.06 -7.39 17.62
CA LEU A 113 7.06 -8.69 16.94
C LEU A 113 7.97 -8.73 15.70
N THR A 114 8.50 -7.59 15.27
CA THR A 114 9.39 -7.48 14.11
C THR A 114 10.72 -6.80 14.46
N SER A 115 11.06 -6.68 15.76
CA SER A 115 12.22 -5.93 16.24
C SER A 115 13.53 -6.35 15.58
N GLU A 116 13.73 -7.64 15.40
CA GLU A 116 14.94 -8.22 14.81
C GLU A 116 14.94 -8.27 13.28
N LEU A 117 13.81 -7.92 12.65
CA LEU A 117 13.68 -8.02 11.21
C LEU A 117 14.15 -6.72 10.52
N PRO A 118 15.19 -6.76 9.67
CA PRO A 118 15.58 -5.61 8.88
C PRO A 118 14.37 -5.06 8.13
N THR A 119 14.06 -3.78 8.36
CA THR A 119 12.85 -3.15 7.82
C THR A 119 13.20 -1.88 7.06
N MET A 120 12.67 -1.75 5.85
CA MET A 120 12.70 -0.52 5.06
C MET A 120 11.29 0.03 4.90
N ILE A 121 11.16 1.34 5.05
CA ILE A 121 9.93 2.11 4.85
C ILE A 121 10.17 3.00 3.63
N MET A 122 9.32 2.89 2.62
CA MET A 122 9.41 3.69 1.41
C MET A 122 8.09 4.42 1.19
N TRP A 123 8.16 5.74 0.93
CA TRP A 123 6.97 6.56 0.80
C TRP A 123 7.15 7.71 -0.19
N GLY A 124 6.06 8.13 -0.83
CA GLY A 124 6.04 9.38 -1.59
C GLY A 124 5.63 10.56 -0.70
N ASP A 125 6.32 11.70 -0.82
CA ASP A 125 6.01 12.93 -0.06
C ASP A 125 4.68 13.58 -0.48
N GLN A 126 4.14 13.19 -1.65
CA GLN A 126 2.85 13.67 -2.17
C GLN A 126 1.75 12.61 -2.11
N ASP A 127 1.87 11.65 -1.19
CA ASP A 127 0.83 10.64 -0.98
C ASP A 127 -0.42 11.28 -0.37
N ARG A 128 -1.51 11.32 -1.16
CA ARG A 128 -2.81 11.85 -0.74
C ARG A 128 -3.79 10.76 -0.31
N ILE A 129 -3.38 9.50 -0.37
CA ILE A 129 -4.19 8.34 0.04
C ILE A 129 -3.87 7.97 1.47
N ILE A 130 -2.58 7.77 1.78
CA ILE A 130 -2.07 7.54 3.13
C ILE A 130 -0.92 8.53 3.37
N PRO A 131 -1.09 9.50 4.28
CA PRO A 131 -0.11 10.55 4.52
C PRO A 131 1.29 10.02 4.88
N VAL A 132 2.34 10.70 4.41
CA VAL A 132 3.74 10.34 4.68
C VAL A 132 4.11 10.40 6.17
N GLU A 133 3.34 11.13 6.96
CA GLU A 133 3.46 11.23 8.41
C GLU A 133 3.41 9.86 9.08
N HIS A 134 2.74 8.89 8.47
CA HIS A 134 2.72 7.49 8.93
C HIS A 134 4.11 6.83 8.83
N ALA A 135 4.87 7.16 7.80
CA ALA A 135 6.24 6.68 7.65
C ALA A 135 7.16 7.29 8.71
N TYR A 136 7.00 8.58 8.98
CA TYR A 136 7.75 9.27 10.04
C TYR A 136 7.41 8.73 11.43
N ALA A 137 6.12 8.53 11.73
CA ALA A 137 5.68 7.96 13.00
C ALA A 137 6.24 6.54 13.24
N LEU A 138 6.26 5.70 12.19
CA LEU A 138 6.88 4.38 12.28
C LEU A 138 8.40 4.48 12.50
N ASN A 139 9.08 5.37 11.78
CA ASN A 139 10.52 5.55 11.92
C ASN A 139 10.91 6.12 13.30
N GLU A 140 10.10 7.02 13.85
CA GLU A 140 10.26 7.53 15.22
C GLU A 140 10.08 6.41 16.26
N ALA A 141 9.03 5.59 16.09
CA ALA A 141 8.78 4.44 16.97
C ALA A 141 9.82 3.33 16.83
N ARG A 142 10.52 3.27 15.69
CA ARG A 142 11.54 2.28 15.39
C ARG A 142 12.68 2.88 14.55
N PRO A 143 13.63 3.58 15.17
CA PRO A 143 14.74 4.26 14.48
C PRO A 143 15.70 3.33 13.72
N ALA A 144 15.66 2.02 14.01
CA ALA A 144 16.43 1.01 13.27
C ALA A 144 15.86 0.70 11.87
N CYS A 145 14.67 1.19 11.54
CA CYS A 145 14.13 1.08 10.19
C CYS A 145 14.85 2.05 9.25
N ARG A 146 15.13 1.59 8.03
CA ARG A 146 15.58 2.47 6.96
C ARG A 146 14.36 3.19 6.38
N LEU A 147 14.37 4.53 6.42
CA LEU A 147 13.30 5.37 5.86
C LEU A 147 13.77 6.03 4.57
N GLU A 148 12.99 5.85 3.51
CA GLU A 148 13.21 6.46 2.19
C GLU A 148 11.95 7.22 1.77
N VAL A 149 12.06 8.54 1.66
CA VAL A 149 10.97 9.41 1.20
C VAL A 149 11.30 9.96 -0.19
N LEU A 150 10.48 9.58 -1.17
CA LEU A 150 10.68 9.92 -2.58
C LEU A 150 9.95 11.23 -2.90
N SER A 151 10.73 12.25 -3.28
CA SER A 151 10.18 13.59 -3.56
C SER A 151 9.39 13.64 -4.86
N GLY A 152 8.24 14.32 -4.82
CA GLY A 152 7.32 14.47 -5.94
C GLY A 152 6.50 13.21 -6.26
N VAL A 153 6.61 12.16 -5.46
CA VAL A 153 5.97 10.85 -5.66
C VAL A 153 4.70 10.75 -4.82
N GLY A 154 3.67 10.09 -5.37
CA GLY A 154 2.41 9.83 -4.69
C GLY A 154 2.36 8.46 -4.01
N HIS A 155 1.17 7.84 -4.04
CA HIS A 155 0.88 6.58 -3.33
C HIS A 155 1.52 5.34 -3.96
N PHE A 156 1.99 5.41 -5.20
CA PHE A 156 2.50 4.26 -5.93
C PHE A 156 3.97 4.45 -6.35
N PRO A 157 4.92 4.55 -5.40
CA PRO A 157 6.34 4.73 -5.71
C PRO A 157 6.86 3.73 -6.75
N GLN A 158 6.48 2.47 -6.64
CA GLN A 158 6.87 1.37 -7.53
C GLN A 158 6.37 1.55 -8.97
N VAL A 159 5.34 2.38 -9.19
CA VAL A 159 4.79 2.68 -10.52
C VAL A 159 5.31 4.02 -11.03
N GLU A 160 5.44 5.00 -10.13
CA GLU A 160 5.83 6.37 -10.48
C GLU A 160 7.35 6.51 -10.71
N ARG A 161 8.14 5.76 -9.94
CA ARG A 161 9.61 5.78 -9.96
C ARG A 161 10.20 4.36 -9.83
N PRO A 162 9.91 3.44 -10.76
CA PRO A 162 10.33 2.04 -10.65
C PRO A 162 11.85 1.87 -10.54
N GLY A 163 12.64 2.70 -11.24
CA GLY A 163 14.10 2.67 -11.16
C GLY A 163 14.59 2.98 -9.75
N ASP A 164 14.15 4.11 -9.18
CA ASP A 164 14.55 4.54 -7.84
C ASP A 164 14.18 3.48 -6.79
N VAL A 165 12.97 2.87 -6.93
CA VAL A 165 12.50 1.81 -6.03
C VAL A 165 13.38 0.56 -6.14
N MET A 166 13.76 0.16 -7.35
CA MET A 166 14.62 -1.01 -7.54
C MET A 166 16.03 -0.78 -6.98
N ASP A 167 16.62 0.40 -7.21
CA ASP A 167 17.95 0.74 -6.69
C ASP A 167 17.97 0.73 -5.16
N LEU A 168 16.93 1.29 -4.51
CA LEU A 168 16.79 1.27 -3.06
C LEU A 168 16.59 -0.14 -2.51
N LEU A 169 15.83 -0.98 -3.21
CA LEU A 169 15.61 -2.39 -2.82
C LEU A 169 16.91 -3.19 -2.93
N ASP A 170 17.64 -3.05 -4.02
CA ASP A 170 18.90 -3.76 -4.25
C ASP A 170 19.94 -3.37 -3.19
N ASP A 171 20.08 -2.08 -2.91
CA ASP A 171 20.97 -1.58 -1.86
C ASP A 171 20.54 -2.09 -0.47
N PHE A 172 19.23 -2.06 -0.15
CA PHE A 172 18.73 -2.58 1.11
C PHE A 172 19.00 -4.09 1.26
N ILE A 173 18.83 -4.86 0.21
CA ILE A 173 19.10 -6.29 0.20
C ILE A 173 20.61 -6.57 0.38
N ALA A 174 21.45 -5.79 -0.28
CA ALA A 174 22.89 -5.94 -0.20
C ALA A 174 23.48 -5.56 1.16
N THR A 175 22.92 -4.52 1.79
CA THR A 175 23.44 -3.95 3.06
C THR A 175 22.88 -4.62 4.31
N THR A 176 21.77 -5.35 4.21
CA THR A 176 21.17 -6.03 5.37
C THR A 176 21.59 -7.50 5.43
N ASN A 177 22.29 -7.85 6.51
CA ASN A 177 22.67 -9.23 6.78
C ASN A 177 21.43 -10.12 7.02
N ARG A 178 21.53 -11.38 6.61
CA ARG A 178 20.53 -12.39 6.96
C ARG A 178 20.56 -12.59 8.47
N PRO A 179 19.41 -12.55 9.21
CA PRO A 179 19.37 -13.09 10.54
C PRO A 179 19.85 -14.56 10.50
N THR A 180 20.83 -14.91 11.32
CA THR A 180 21.53 -16.21 11.28
C THR A 180 20.69 -17.34 11.90
N GLN A 181 19.38 -17.28 11.90
CA GLN A 181 18.54 -18.38 12.37
C GLN A 181 17.68 -18.96 11.25
N ALA A 182 18.26 -19.94 10.55
CA ALA A 182 17.45 -20.95 9.89
C ALA A 182 16.97 -21.94 10.97
N VAL A 183 15.87 -21.62 11.65
CA VAL A 183 15.16 -22.64 12.42
C VAL A 183 14.46 -23.53 11.40
N LYS A 184 14.94 -24.76 11.29
CA LYS A 184 14.19 -25.81 10.58
C LYS A 184 12.85 -25.97 11.30
N PRO A 185 11.72 -25.89 10.60
CA PRO A 185 10.44 -26.23 11.24
C PRO A 185 10.54 -27.67 11.76
N SER A 186 10.26 -27.88 13.03
CA SER A 186 10.13 -29.22 13.58
C SER A 186 8.95 -29.89 12.87
N ALA A 187 9.14 -31.16 12.49
CA ALA A 187 8.13 -31.94 11.76
C ALA A 187 6.80 -32.10 12.52
N GLU A 188 6.73 -31.67 13.77
CA GLU A 188 5.54 -31.73 14.64
C GLU A 188 4.55 -30.56 14.43
N GLN A 189 4.88 -29.53 13.65
CA GLN A 189 3.99 -28.39 13.38
C GLN A 189 3.23 -28.48 12.05
N LEU A 190 3.40 -29.59 11.32
CA LEU A 190 2.73 -29.87 10.04
C LEU A 190 1.73 -31.03 10.11
N ALA A 191 1.38 -31.49 11.31
CA ALA A 191 0.35 -32.52 11.53
C ALA A 191 -0.97 -31.91 11.97
#